data_d6f4036f82e4e78440f46ae0d5b73345
#
_entry.id   d6f4036f82e4e78440f46ae0d5b73345
#
_cell.length_a   1.000
_cell.length_b   1.000
_cell.length_c   1.000
_cell.angle_alpha   90.00
_cell.angle_beta   90.00
_cell.angle_gamma   90.00
#
_symmetry.space_group_name_H-M   'P 1'
#
loop_
_entity.id
_entity.type
_entity.pdbx_description
1 polymer ?
#
loop_
_entity_poly.entity_id
_entity_poly.type
_entity_poly.pdbx_seq_one_letter_code
_entity_poly.pdbx_strand_id
1 'polypeptide(L)'
;MPLMKKDIKSVFAFLSAKVGSISDNKIGGWYSYRASKAALNQIIKNFSIEIRRNNNNAIFVGLQPGTVKSFLSKPFQKNVNSQTLFTPNYSAKKLLKLIDSLDHEDSGKLFSWNGEEIQP
;
A
#
# COMPACT_ATOMS: atom_id res chain seq x y z
N MET A 1 -6.78 14.18 11.64
CA MET A 1 -5.62 14.64 10.83
C MET A 1 -5.70 16.13 10.52
N PRO A 2 -5.52 16.98 11.53
CA PRO A 2 -5.70 18.43 11.35
C PRO A 2 -4.60 19.08 10.49
N LEU A 3 -3.47 18.38 10.29
CA LEU A 3 -2.34 18.92 9.52
C LEU A 3 -2.45 18.68 8.01
N MET A 4 -3.39 17.87 7.55
CA MET A 4 -3.60 17.66 6.12
C MET A 4 -4.37 18.82 5.51
N LYS A 5 -3.89 19.30 4.36
CA LYS A 5 -4.57 20.39 3.65
C LYS A 5 -5.96 19.95 3.20
N LYS A 6 -6.91 20.89 3.27
CA LYS A 6 -8.32 20.62 2.92
C LYS A 6 -8.72 21.17 1.55
N ASP A 7 -7.97 22.10 1.02
CA ASP A 7 -8.25 22.83 -0.22
C ASP A 7 -7.64 22.16 -1.47
N ILE A 8 -6.71 21.24 -1.28
CA ILE A 8 -6.05 20.51 -2.35
C ILE A 8 -5.97 19.02 -2.03
N LYS A 9 -5.74 18.20 -3.04
CA LYS A 9 -5.47 16.78 -2.89
C LYS A 9 -4.27 16.56 -1.94
N SER A 10 -4.48 15.78 -0.90
CA SER A 10 -3.47 15.37 0.07
C SER A 10 -3.49 13.85 0.19
N VAL A 11 -2.34 13.20 0.07
CA VAL A 11 -2.24 11.74 0.13
C VAL A 11 -1.39 11.31 1.32
N PHE A 12 -1.93 10.40 2.11
CA PHE A 12 -1.19 9.67 3.12
C PHE A 12 -1.10 8.20 2.69
N ALA A 13 0.07 7.81 2.22
CA ALA A 13 0.32 6.47 1.70
C ALA A 13 1.08 5.61 2.72
N PHE A 14 0.61 4.40 2.93
CA PHE A 14 1.22 3.43 3.84
C PHE A 14 1.88 2.32 3.03
N LEU A 15 3.09 1.95 3.36
CA LEU A 15 3.72 0.77 2.77
C LEU A 15 3.12 -0.48 3.43
N SER A 16 2.20 -1.10 2.72
CA SER A 16 1.56 -2.33 3.11
C SER A 16 2.10 -3.50 2.27
N ALA A 17 1.36 -4.59 2.19
CA ALA A 17 1.78 -5.75 1.44
C ALA A 17 0.56 -6.56 0.97
N LYS A 18 0.67 -7.14 -0.22
CA LYS A 18 -0.32 -8.04 -0.80
C LYS A 18 -0.63 -9.24 0.11
N VAL A 19 0.37 -9.70 0.87
CA VAL A 19 0.20 -10.81 1.82
C VAL A 19 -0.79 -10.50 2.95
N GLY A 20 -1.13 -9.23 3.16
CA GLY A 20 -2.19 -8.82 4.10
C GLY A 20 -3.60 -8.99 3.53
N SER A 21 -3.74 -9.26 2.24
CA SER A 21 -5.04 -9.56 1.63
C SER A 21 -5.49 -10.97 2.02
N ILE A 22 -6.64 -11.06 2.66
CA ILE A 22 -7.22 -12.36 3.05
C ILE A 22 -7.70 -13.11 1.82
N SER A 23 -8.34 -12.41 0.88
CA SER A 23 -8.87 -13.02 -0.34
C SER A 23 -7.77 -13.51 -1.29
N ASP A 24 -6.61 -12.85 -1.31
CA ASP A 24 -5.46 -13.24 -2.14
C ASP A 24 -4.67 -14.42 -1.56
N ASN A 25 -4.83 -14.72 -0.28
CA ASN A 25 -4.07 -15.77 0.39
C ASN A 25 -4.50 -17.14 -0.07
N LYS A 26 -3.65 -17.82 -0.84
CA LYS A 26 -3.88 -19.17 -1.38
C LYS A 26 -2.91 -20.21 -0.83
N ILE A 27 -1.83 -19.78 -0.18
CA ILE A 27 -0.75 -20.66 0.23
C ILE A 27 -0.55 -20.74 1.75
N GLY A 28 -1.14 -19.85 2.52
CA GLY A 28 -0.94 -19.80 3.96
C GLY A 28 0.47 -19.41 4.37
N GLY A 29 0.84 -19.74 5.60
CA GLY A 29 2.14 -19.37 6.16
C GLY A 29 2.25 -17.89 6.53
N TRP A 30 3.39 -17.49 7.07
CA TRP A 30 3.71 -16.12 7.46
C TRP A 30 2.65 -15.46 8.35
N TYR A 31 2.18 -16.19 9.34
CA TYR A 31 1.05 -15.83 10.17
C TYR A 31 1.12 -14.39 10.73
N SER A 32 2.23 -14.07 11.40
CA SER A 32 2.39 -12.75 12.02
C SER A 32 2.49 -11.62 11.00
N TYR A 33 3.25 -11.84 9.93
CA TYR A 33 3.42 -10.84 8.89
C TYR A 33 2.10 -10.58 8.15
N ARG A 34 1.39 -11.64 7.74
CA ARG A 34 0.07 -11.51 7.11
C ARG A 34 -0.91 -10.80 8.03
N ALA A 35 -0.97 -11.20 9.31
CA ALA A 35 -1.86 -10.59 10.28
C ALA A 35 -1.55 -9.10 10.49
N SER A 36 -0.28 -8.73 10.59
CA SER A 36 0.13 -7.34 10.76
C SER A 36 -0.26 -6.47 9.58
N LYS A 37 -0.10 -6.95 8.35
CA LYS A 37 -0.47 -6.20 7.14
C LYS A 37 -1.98 -6.16 6.92
N ALA A 38 -2.72 -7.21 7.30
CA ALA A 38 -4.18 -7.19 7.31
C ALA A 38 -4.71 -6.14 8.30
N ALA A 39 -4.11 -6.08 9.50
CA ALA A 39 -4.44 -5.05 10.48
C ALA A 39 -4.16 -3.64 9.95
N LEU A 40 -3.01 -3.43 9.30
CA LEU A 40 -2.68 -2.15 8.69
C LEU A 40 -3.72 -1.76 7.62
N ASN A 41 -4.12 -2.70 6.77
CA ASN A 41 -5.13 -2.45 5.74
C ASN A 41 -6.47 -2.05 6.36
N GLN A 42 -6.86 -2.66 7.49
CA GLN A 42 -8.07 -2.26 8.23
C GLN A 42 -7.94 -0.83 8.78
N ILE A 43 -6.78 -0.49 9.34
CA ILE A 43 -6.51 0.85 9.87
C ILE A 43 -6.61 1.91 8.75
N ILE A 44 -6.05 1.64 7.59
CA ILE A 44 -6.14 2.52 6.41
C ILE A 44 -7.62 2.75 6.05
N LYS A 45 -8.40 1.70 6.05
CA LYS A 45 -9.85 1.80 5.77
C LYS A 45 -10.56 2.68 6.80
N ASN A 46 -10.26 2.49 8.08
CA ASN A 46 -10.84 3.31 9.15
C ASN A 46 -10.51 4.78 8.96
N PHE A 47 -9.24 5.12 8.74
CA PHE A 47 -8.82 6.50 8.49
C PHE A 47 -9.53 7.10 7.29
N SER A 48 -9.67 6.35 6.21
CA SER A 48 -10.33 6.85 4.99
C SER A 48 -11.79 7.23 5.24
N ILE A 49 -12.49 6.47 6.07
CA ILE A 49 -13.89 6.73 6.42
C ILE A 49 -13.99 7.95 7.35
N GLU A 50 -13.16 7.99 8.37
CA GLU A 50 -13.19 9.06 9.37
C GLU A 50 -12.81 10.41 8.80
N ILE A 51 -11.72 10.46 8.01
CA ILE A 51 -11.25 11.72 7.45
C ILE A 51 -12.22 12.31 6.43
N ARG A 52 -12.94 11.46 5.69
CA ARG A 52 -13.90 11.92 4.69
C ARG A 52 -14.98 12.82 5.26
N ARG A 53 -15.30 12.67 6.54
CA ARG A 53 -16.29 13.51 7.22
C ARG A 53 -15.87 14.98 7.29
N ASN A 54 -14.56 15.25 7.29
CA ASN A 54 -14.02 16.60 7.49
C ASN A 54 -13.13 17.09 6.34
N ASN A 55 -12.69 16.19 5.46
CA ASN A 55 -11.76 16.52 4.38
C ASN A 55 -11.93 15.56 3.20
N ASN A 56 -12.68 15.98 2.19
CA ASN A 56 -12.91 15.16 0.99
C ASN A 56 -11.70 15.07 0.06
N ASN A 57 -10.70 15.92 0.26
CA ASN A 57 -9.48 15.92 -0.57
C ASN A 57 -8.35 15.06 0.00
N ALA A 58 -8.53 14.50 1.20
CA ALA A 58 -7.56 13.61 1.81
C ALA A 58 -7.76 12.18 1.36
N ILE A 59 -6.67 11.54 0.94
CA ILE A 59 -6.64 10.17 0.43
C ILE A 59 -5.72 9.34 1.33
N PHE A 60 -6.24 8.25 1.87
CA PHE A 60 -5.48 7.28 2.66
C PHE A 60 -5.43 5.97 1.89
N VAL A 61 -4.23 5.53 1.51
CA VAL A 61 -4.07 4.30 0.70
C VAL A 61 -2.95 3.43 1.24
N GLY A 62 -3.10 2.12 1.02
CA GLY A 62 -2.01 1.17 1.16
C GLY A 62 -1.31 0.94 -0.18
N LEU A 63 -0.02 0.79 -0.15
CA LEU A 63 0.79 0.54 -1.33
C LEU A 63 1.63 -0.73 -1.14
N GLN A 64 1.56 -1.61 -2.13
CA GLN A 64 2.43 -2.78 -2.26
C GLN A 64 3.58 -2.42 -3.19
N PRO A 65 4.82 -2.26 -2.68
CA PRO A 65 5.95 -1.84 -3.51
C PRO A 65 6.56 -2.95 -4.35
N GLY A 66 6.08 -4.18 -4.21
CA GLY A 66 6.77 -5.36 -4.72
C GLY A 66 7.92 -5.77 -3.81
N THR A 67 8.73 -6.72 -4.23
CA THR A 67 9.95 -7.08 -3.51
C THR A 67 11.07 -6.14 -3.94
N VAL A 68 11.48 -5.27 -3.02
CA VAL A 68 12.51 -4.27 -3.25
C VAL A 68 13.84 -4.75 -2.69
N LYS A 69 14.89 -4.61 -3.46
CA LYS A 69 16.25 -4.96 -3.04
C LYS A 69 16.67 -4.04 -1.90
N SER A 70 16.73 -4.57 -0.67
CA SER A 70 17.09 -3.84 0.53
C SER A 70 17.66 -4.80 1.57
N PHE A 71 18.23 -4.25 2.63
CA PHE A 71 18.68 -5.06 3.77
C PHE A 71 17.55 -5.86 4.40
N LEU A 72 16.37 -5.25 4.52
CA LEU A 72 15.18 -5.88 5.11
C LEU A 72 14.71 -7.09 4.28
N SER A 73 14.70 -6.99 2.96
CA SER A 73 14.22 -8.06 2.07
C SER A 73 15.27 -9.13 1.77
N LYS A 74 16.53 -8.90 2.13
CA LYS A 74 17.67 -9.77 1.80
C LYS A 74 17.42 -11.26 2.11
N PRO A 75 16.85 -11.64 3.27
CA PRO A 75 16.59 -13.06 3.58
C PRO A 75 15.57 -13.73 2.66
N PHE A 76 14.74 -12.94 1.97
CA PHE A 76 13.62 -13.40 1.14
C PHE A 76 13.91 -13.35 -0.36
N GLN A 77 15.07 -12.81 -0.77
CA GLN A 77 15.40 -12.58 -2.18
C GLN A 77 15.71 -13.88 -2.95
N LYS A 78 16.07 -14.94 -2.27
CA LYS A 78 16.45 -16.23 -2.89
C LYS A 78 15.32 -16.87 -3.71
N ASN A 79 14.08 -16.63 -3.30
CA ASN A 79 12.88 -17.19 -3.93
C ASN A 79 12.18 -16.22 -4.89
N VAL A 80 12.80 -15.06 -5.13
CA VAL A 80 12.24 -14.02 -5.99
C VAL A 80 12.94 -14.05 -7.34
N ASN A 81 12.16 -14.11 -8.41
CA ASN A 81 12.68 -13.97 -9.77
C ASN A 81 13.41 -12.64 -9.91
N SER A 82 14.58 -12.62 -10.53
CA SER A 82 15.36 -11.41 -10.77
C SER A 82 14.57 -10.32 -11.51
N GLN A 83 13.58 -10.71 -12.33
CA GLN A 83 12.70 -9.77 -13.02
C GLN A 83 11.66 -9.11 -12.11
N THR A 84 11.38 -9.70 -10.95
CA THR A 84 10.41 -9.18 -9.97
C THR A 84 11.09 -8.60 -8.74
N LEU A 85 12.41 -8.61 -8.68
CA LEU A 85 13.21 -7.96 -7.64
C LEU A 85 13.57 -6.55 -8.10
N PHE A 86 12.91 -5.55 -7.51
CA PHE A 86 13.06 -4.16 -7.93
C PHE A 86 14.19 -3.44 -7.21
N THR A 87 14.84 -2.51 -7.93
CA THR A 87 15.69 -1.52 -7.27
C THR A 87 14.82 -0.53 -6.48
N PRO A 88 15.36 0.08 -5.39
CA PRO A 88 14.63 1.12 -4.67
C PRO A 88 14.15 2.27 -5.55
N ASN A 89 14.99 2.74 -6.47
CA ASN A 89 14.64 3.82 -7.40
C ASN A 89 13.48 3.45 -8.32
N TYR A 90 13.49 2.26 -8.88
CA TYR A 90 12.40 1.79 -9.74
C TYR A 90 11.07 1.73 -8.97
N SER A 91 11.09 1.10 -7.80
CA SER A 91 9.91 0.98 -6.95
C SER A 91 9.37 2.36 -6.54
N ALA A 92 10.24 3.25 -6.08
CA ALA A 92 9.85 4.60 -5.68
C ALA A 92 9.22 5.39 -6.82
N LYS A 93 9.80 5.33 -8.03
CA LYS A 93 9.23 6.01 -9.21
C LYS A 93 7.83 5.49 -9.55
N LYS A 94 7.64 4.17 -9.50
CA LYS A 94 6.33 3.55 -9.76
C LYS A 94 5.30 3.97 -8.72
N LEU A 95 5.65 3.97 -7.45
CA LEU A 95 4.75 4.37 -6.38
C LEU A 95 4.39 5.85 -6.44
N LEU A 96 5.34 6.74 -6.73
CA LEU A 96 5.08 8.17 -6.86
C LEU A 96 4.15 8.46 -8.04
N LYS A 97 4.36 7.80 -9.18
CA LYS A 97 3.47 7.91 -10.33
C LYS A 97 2.05 7.46 -10.00
N LEU A 98 1.93 6.36 -9.28
CA LEU A 98 0.63 5.86 -8.82
C LEU A 98 -0.05 6.88 -7.89
N ILE A 99 0.67 7.41 -6.91
CA ILE A 99 0.15 8.41 -5.97
C ILE A 99 -0.40 9.63 -6.71
N ASP A 100 0.30 10.12 -7.73
CA ASP A 100 -0.14 11.26 -8.53
C ASP A 100 -1.46 10.98 -9.28
N SER A 101 -1.72 9.73 -9.62
CA SER A 101 -2.93 9.32 -10.35
C SER A 101 -4.15 9.09 -9.46
N LEU A 102 -3.98 8.99 -8.15
CA LEU A 102 -5.08 8.67 -7.22
C LEU A 102 -6.06 9.83 -7.09
N ASP A 103 -7.32 9.48 -6.85
CA ASP A 103 -8.38 10.43 -6.50
C ASP A 103 -9.08 10.01 -5.19
N HIS A 104 -10.09 10.79 -4.77
CA HIS A 104 -10.78 10.56 -3.50
C HIS A 104 -11.55 9.22 -3.44
N GLU A 105 -11.93 8.65 -4.58
CA GLU A 105 -12.60 7.34 -4.64
C GLU A 105 -11.64 6.19 -4.34
N ASP A 106 -10.35 6.41 -4.50
CA ASP A 106 -9.31 5.43 -4.21
C ASP A 106 -8.99 5.33 -2.71
N SER A 107 -9.45 6.28 -1.91
CA SER A 107 -9.16 6.30 -0.47
C SER A 107 -9.70 5.06 0.24
N GLY A 108 -8.89 4.45 1.06
CA GLY A 108 -9.20 3.22 1.80
C GLY A 108 -8.85 1.94 1.07
N LYS A 109 -8.25 2.03 -0.10
CA LYS A 109 -7.87 0.88 -0.93
C LYS A 109 -6.39 0.54 -0.79
N LEU A 110 -6.05 -0.67 -1.24
CA LEU A 110 -4.67 -1.14 -1.36
C LEU A 110 -4.34 -1.32 -2.84
N PHE A 111 -3.23 -0.72 -3.28
CA PHE A 111 -2.78 -0.83 -4.67
C PHE A 111 -1.40 -1.47 -4.76
N SER A 112 -1.22 -2.28 -5.79
CA SER A 112 0.11 -2.76 -6.18
C SER A 112 0.87 -1.65 -6.93
N TRP A 113 2.18 -1.78 -6.97
CA TRP A 113 3.08 -0.84 -7.66
C TRP A 113 2.71 -0.58 -9.14
N ASN A 114 2.04 -1.54 -9.78
CA ASN A 114 1.60 -1.44 -11.18
C ASN A 114 0.22 -0.77 -11.34
N GLY A 115 -0.40 -0.32 -10.26
CA GLY A 115 -1.70 0.31 -10.27
C GLY A 115 -2.89 -0.62 -10.09
N GLU A 116 -2.68 -1.93 -9.99
CA GLU A 116 -3.75 -2.88 -9.75
C GLU A 116 -4.26 -2.78 -8.30
N GLU A 117 -5.58 -2.74 -8.14
CA GLU A 117 -6.20 -2.80 -6.82
C GLU A 117 -6.09 -4.21 -6.25
N ILE A 118 -5.66 -4.30 -5.01
CA ILE A 118 -5.60 -5.56 -4.26
C ILE A 118 -6.82 -5.63 -3.34
N GLN A 119 -7.62 -6.66 -3.50
CA GLN A 119 -8.82 -6.85 -2.68
C GLN A 119 -8.45 -7.24 -1.24
N PRO A 120 -9.29 -6.87 -0.25
CA PRO A 120 -9.05 -7.20 1.14
C PRO A 120 -8.99 -8.69 1.45
#